data_b1f87cbb7233a2f05593c1feb1672440
#
_entry.id   b1f87cbb7233a2f05593c1feb1672440
#
_cell.length_a   1.000
_cell.length_b   1.000
_cell.length_c   1.000
_cell.angle_alpha   90.00
_cell.angle_beta   90.00
_cell.angle_gamma   90.00
#
_symmetry.space_group_name_H-M   'P 1'
#
loop_
_entity.id
_entity.type
_entity.pdbx_description
1 polymer ?
#
loop_
_entity_poly.entity_id
_entity_poly.type
_entity_poly.pdbx_seq_one_letter_code
_entity_poly.pdbx_strand_id
1 'polypeptide(L)'
;MFDLTLPARTPLPQPPFLPTTRAEMDAIGWDSLDILLVTGDAYVDHPSFGVPLLGRWLVGHGYRVGIVAQPRWKDEGQGIADLARMGRPRLFAGVSAGALDSMLAHYTAFRKKRHDDAYTPGGEAGSRPNRAVIVYAGLIRKAFPGLPLLAGGIEASLRRITHYDFWADSLRRSILFDARLDILSCGMGERALLDVARRLDAVAELVGDLSVLEPVDGELWPDLWAGIPGTARLVKTASIPSGAEELDGLELVRLPSHDEMLAVPRAYLDGTVRLERETHQSRRILAQPNGDRTVLLMPPAAPLTTEELDGLYALPFSRRPHPSYKEPIPAVEMIATSITTHRGCGGGCSFCSLALHQGRRIASRSEASILDEAKRIAAMPRGGSISDVGGPSANMWGAACRLDPSKCRRDSCMYPSICKGFSVDQRACIDLLRDVQATPGVKHVRVASGVRSRMPPRLRPIPASSPAGSSKSRPSIACPMSSTSCASPA
;
A
#
# COMPACT_ATOMS: atom_id res chain seq x y z
N MET A 1 -16.66 -8.64 23.78
CA MET A 1 -15.32 -8.71 23.14
C MET A 1 -14.83 -10.13 23.32
N PHE A 2 -14.81 -10.92 22.26
CA PHE A 2 -14.29 -12.28 22.33
C PHE A 2 -12.78 -12.17 22.52
N ASP A 3 -12.30 -12.65 23.65
CA ASP A 3 -10.86 -12.82 23.89
C ASP A 3 -10.39 -14.02 23.05
N LEU A 4 -10.28 -13.80 21.75
CA LEU A 4 -9.73 -14.78 20.82
C LEU A 4 -8.23 -14.77 21.05
N THR A 5 -7.69 -15.79 21.72
CA THR A 5 -6.27 -16.08 21.69
C THR A 5 -5.93 -16.35 20.22
N LEU A 6 -5.41 -15.35 19.51
CA LEU A 6 -5.16 -15.44 18.06
C LEU A 6 -4.04 -16.46 17.81
N PRO A 7 -4.29 -17.56 17.08
CA PRO A 7 -3.30 -18.60 16.89
C PRO A 7 -2.09 -18.07 16.10
N ALA A 8 -0.90 -18.36 16.58
CA ALA A 8 0.33 -18.16 15.84
C ALA A 8 0.64 -19.46 15.08
N ARG A 9 0.58 -19.42 13.75
CA ARG A 9 0.94 -20.56 12.90
C ARG A 9 2.45 -20.70 12.77
N THR A 10 2.91 -21.91 12.55
CA THR A 10 4.30 -22.17 12.18
C THR A 10 4.59 -21.55 10.80
N PRO A 11 5.67 -20.77 10.62
CA PRO A 11 6.07 -20.23 9.33
C PRO A 11 6.18 -21.34 8.27
N LEU A 12 5.73 -21.06 7.06
CA LEU A 12 5.87 -21.96 5.92
C LEU A 12 7.18 -21.68 5.17
N PRO A 13 7.77 -22.69 4.54
CA PRO A 13 8.87 -22.50 3.60
C PRO A 13 8.45 -21.54 2.49
N GLN A 14 9.31 -20.59 2.17
CA GLN A 14 9.05 -19.62 1.11
C GLN A 14 9.30 -20.28 -0.26
N PRO A 15 8.28 -20.36 -1.15
CA PRO A 15 8.49 -20.88 -2.50
C PRO A 15 9.31 -19.89 -3.35
N PRO A 16 9.93 -20.33 -4.46
CA PRO A 16 10.63 -19.44 -5.38
C PRO A 16 9.76 -18.30 -5.91
N PHE A 17 8.49 -18.59 -6.22
CA PHE A 17 7.41 -17.66 -6.48
C PHE A 17 6.16 -18.13 -5.74
N LEU A 18 5.32 -17.20 -5.32
CA LEU A 18 3.98 -17.55 -4.82
C LEU A 18 3.15 -18.12 -5.98
N PRO A 19 2.35 -19.18 -5.75
CA PRO A 19 1.65 -19.85 -6.83
C PRO A 19 0.60 -18.94 -7.48
N THR A 20 0.48 -19.07 -8.78
CA THR A 20 -0.51 -18.42 -9.63
C THR A 20 -1.44 -19.41 -10.30
N THR A 21 -1.13 -20.70 -10.24
CA THR A 21 -1.87 -21.82 -10.84
C THR A 21 -1.99 -23.00 -9.88
N ARG A 22 -2.95 -23.89 -10.15
CA ARG A 22 -3.11 -25.13 -9.39
C ARG A 22 -1.86 -26.02 -9.48
N ALA A 23 -1.28 -26.15 -10.65
CA ALA A 23 -0.06 -26.95 -10.86
C ALA A 23 1.13 -26.44 -10.01
N GLU A 24 1.26 -25.12 -9.86
CA GLU A 24 2.29 -24.52 -8.99
C GLU A 24 2.02 -24.78 -7.51
N MET A 25 0.75 -24.80 -7.08
CA MET A 25 0.38 -25.19 -5.72
C MET A 25 0.75 -26.67 -5.46
N ASP A 26 0.40 -27.55 -6.38
CA ASP A 26 0.68 -28.98 -6.28
C ASP A 26 2.19 -29.24 -6.21
N ALA A 27 2.99 -28.49 -6.99
CA ALA A 27 4.46 -28.62 -7.00
C ALA A 27 5.12 -28.23 -5.67
N ILE A 28 4.47 -27.40 -4.85
CA ILE A 28 4.95 -27.01 -3.51
C ILE A 28 4.19 -27.71 -2.37
N GLY A 29 3.35 -28.70 -2.71
CA GLY A 29 2.60 -29.51 -1.74
C GLY A 29 1.42 -28.79 -1.08
N TRP A 30 0.85 -27.77 -1.72
CA TRP A 30 -0.32 -27.06 -1.20
C TRP A 30 -1.60 -27.56 -1.88
N ASP A 31 -2.45 -28.21 -1.13
CA ASP A 31 -3.75 -28.75 -1.57
C ASP A 31 -4.84 -27.67 -1.66
N SER A 32 -4.72 -26.61 -0.88
CA SER A 32 -5.65 -25.48 -0.80
C SER A 32 -4.94 -24.17 -0.45
N LEU A 33 -5.59 -23.04 -0.71
CA LEU A 33 -5.12 -21.72 -0.28
C LEU A 33 -5.85 -21.28 0.98
N ASP A 34 -5.15 -20.57 1.85
CA ASP A 34 -5.76 -19.80 2.92
C ASP A 34 -6.22 -18.43 2.41
N ILE A 35 -5.41 -17.78 1.56
CA ILE A 35 -5.62 -16.41 1.11
C ILE A 35 -5.35 -16.31 -0.40
N LEU A 36 -6.24 -15.60 -1.10
CA LEU A 36 -6.04 -15.21 -2.48
C LEU A 36 -5.77 -13.71 -2.57
N LEU A 37 -4.65 -13.30 -3.17
CA LEU A 37 -4.35 -11.89 -3.43
C LEU A 37 -4.50 -11.56 -4.92
N VAL A 38 -5.31 -10.53 -5.22
CA VAL A 38 -5.60 -10.08 -6.59
C VAL A 38 -5.01 -8.70 -6.81
N THR A 39 -4.29 -8.51 -7.92
CA THR A 39 -3.64 -7.25 -8.25
C THR A 39 -3.87 -6.78 -9.67
N GLY A 40 -3.92 -5.46 -9.86
CA GLY A 40 -3.93 -4.82 -11.17
C GLY A 40 -2.56 -4.76 -11.86
N ASP A 41 -1.48 -5.03 -11.17
CA ASP A 41 -0.13 -5.13 -11.75
C ASP A 41 0.17 -6.56 -12.18
N ALA A 42 1.04 -6.72 -13.18
CA ALA A 42 1.69 -8.00 -13.43
C ALA A 42 2.47 -8.47 -12.19
N TYR A 43 2.56 -9.77 -12.01
CA TYR A 43 3.28 -10.34 -10.86
C TYR A 43 4.79 -10.22 -11.06
N VAL A 44 5.39 -9.28 -10.35
CA VAL A 44 6.84 -9.14 -10.17
C VAL A 44 7.16 -9.40 -8.71
N ASP A 45 7.93 -10.42 -8.43
CA ASP A 45 8.29 -10.82 -7.06
C ASP A 45 9.37 -9.89 -6.49
N HIS A 46 8.96 -8.71 -6.08
CA HIS A 46 9.85 -7.64 -5.63
C HIS A 46 9.25 -6.90 -4.41
N PRO A 47 10.05 -6.49 -3.42
CA PRO A 47 9.56 -5.82 -2.21
C PRO A 47 8.95 -4.43 -2.44
N SER A 48 9.08 -3.84 -3.63
CA SER A 48 8.39 -2.61 -4.01
C SER A 48 6.96 -2.83 -4.50
N PHE A 49 6.53 -4.07 -4.73
CA PHE A 49 5.15 -4.42 -5.07
C PHE A 49 4.40 -4.91 -3.84
N GLY A 50 3.29 -4.24 -3.52
CA GLY A 50 2.56 -4.51 -2.29
C GLY A 50 2.01 -5.93 -2.19
N VAL A 51 1.46 -6.49 -3.28
CA VAL A 51 0.84 -7.82 -3.25
C VAL A 51 1.88 -8.94 -3.05
N PRO A 52 2.97 -9.03 -3.80
CA PRO A 52 4.04 -10.01 -3.52
C PRO A 52 4.65 -9.86 -2.13
N LEU A 53 4.86 -8.62 -1.68
CA LEU A 53 5.40 -8.35 -0.35
C LEU A 53 4.47 -8.88 0.74
N LEU A 54 3.18 -8.56 0.68
CA LEU A 54 2.18 -9.02 1.63
C LEU A 54 2.00 -10.53 1.57
N GLY A 55 2.04 -11.11 0.37
CA GLY A 55 1.94 -12.56 0.19
C GLY A 55 3.11 -13.30 0.86
N ARG A 56 4.35 -12.86 0.64
CA ARG A 56 5.52 -13.44 1.32
C ARG A 56 5.50 -13.23 2.82
N TRP A 57 5.05 -12.05 3.28
CA TRP A 57 4.85 -11.77 4.69
C TRP A 57 3.87 -12.77 5.34
N LEU A 58 2.73 -13.02 4.70
CA LEU A 58 1.72 -13.96 5.20
C LEU A 58 2.22 -15.41 5.16
N VAL A 59 2.98 -15.80 4.13
CA VAL A 59 3.63 -17.14 4.09
C VAL A 59 4.62 -17.30 5.24
N GLY A 60 5.39 -16.25 5.54
CA GLY A 60 6.26 -16.21 6.73
C GLY A 60 5.51 -16.32 8.06
N HIS A 61 4.19 -16.11 8.05
CA HIS A 61 3.30 -16.29 9.20
C HIS A 61 2.42 -17.54 9.12
N GLY A 62 2.74 -18.48 8.21
CA GLY A 62 2.11 -19.79 8.16
C GLY A 62 0.86 -19.90 7.29
N TYR A 63 0.58 -18.90 6.42
CA TYR A 63 -0.57 -18.91 5.53
C TYR A 63 -0.21 -19.28 4.09
N ARG A 64 -0.98 -20.15 3.46
CA ARG A 64 -0.84 -20.50 2.05
C ARG A 64 -1.48 -19.43 1.19
N VAL A 65 -0.66 -18.70 0.42
CA VAL A 65 -1.08 -17.52 -0.35
C VAL A 65 -0.88 -17.73 -1.84
N GLY A 66 -1.95 -17.54 -2.62
CA GLY A 66 -1.89 -17.50 -4.09
C GLY A 66 -2.06 -16.08 -4.62
N ILE A 67 -1.52 -15.81 -5.81
CA ILE A 67 -1.65 -14.53 -6.51
C ILE A 67 -2.38 -14.70 -7.83
N VAL A 68 -3.39 -13.86 -8.07
CA VAL A 68 -3.97 -13.64 -9.40
C VAL A 68 -3.67 -12.21 -9.83
N ALA A 69 -2.78 -12.09 -10.80
CA ALA A 69 -2.38 -10.80 -11.38
C ALA A 69 -3.20 -10.55 -12.65
N GLN A 70 -3.77 -9.35 -12.76
CA GLN A 70 -4.50 -8.87 -13.94
C GLN A 70 -5.54 -9.87 -14.49
N PRO A 71 -6.53 -10.33 -13.67
CA PRO A 71 -7.59 -11.21 -14.18
C PRO A 71 -8.30 -10.56 -15.36
N ARG A 72 -8.72 -11.38 -16.34
CA ARG A 72 -9.34 -10.94 -17.62
C ARG A 72 -10.72 -10.33 -17.38
N TRP A 73 -10.76 -9.07 -17.06
CA TRP A 73 -11.96 -8.34 -16.65
C TRP A 73 -12.93 -7.99 -17.77
N LYS A 74 -12.47 -7.99 -19.04
CA LYS A 74 -13.33 -7.65 -20.21
C LYS A 74 -14.31 -8.77 -20.54
N ASP A 75 -14.00 -9.99 -20.16
CA ASP A 75 -14.86 -11.15 -20.25
C ASP A 75 -15.09 -11.70 -18.85
N GLU A 76 -16.32 -11.57 -18.36
CA GLU A 76 -16.67 -11.96 -17.00
C GLU A 76 -16.42 -13.44 -16.72
N GLY A 77 -16.76 -14.32 -17.68
CA GLY A 77 -16.56 -15.76 -17.52
C GLY A 77 -15.09 -16.12 -17.40
N GLN A 78 -14.24 -15.52 -18.24
CA GLN A 78 -12.80 -15.71 -18.16
C GLN A 78 -12.20 -15.10 -16.89
N GLY A 79 -12.70 -13.93 -16.47
CA GLY A 79 -12.26 -13.31 -15.21
C GLY A 79 -12.57 -14.16 -13.98
N ILE A 80 -13.77 -14.76 -13.93
CA ILE A 80 -14.15 -15.70 -12.87
C ILE A 80 -13.27 -16.96 -12.93
N ALA A 81 -13.01 -17.51 -14.12
CA ALA A 81 -12.15 -18.68 -14.30
C ALA A 81 -10.71 -18.39 -13.86
N ASP A 82 -10.18 -17.19 -14.16
CA ASP A 82 -8.85 -16.76 -13.69
C ASP A 82 -8.76 -16.73 -12.17
N LEU A 83 -9.80 -16.24 -11.49
CA LEU A 83 -9.85 -16.21 -10.02
C LEU A 83 -10.00 -17.60 -9.42
N ALA A 84 -10.81 -18.45 -10.02
CA ALA A 84 -11.14 -19.78 -9.50
C ALA A 84 -10.07 -20.86 -9.79
N ARG A 85 -9.09 -20.58 -10.65
CA ARG A 85 -8.12 -21.59 -11.14
C ARG A 85 -7.28 -22.27 -10.06
N MET A 86 -7.16 -21.65 -8.87
CA MET A 86 -6.45 -22.24 -7.71
C MET A 86 -7.42 -22.79 -6.64
N GLY A 87 -8.73 -22.71 -6.88
CA GLY A 87 -9.76 -23.06 -5.92
C GLY A 87 -10.16 -21.90 -5.01
N ARG A 88 -11.22 -22.13 -4.22
CA ARG A 88 -11.70 -21.17 -3.22
C ARG A 88 -10.70 -21.05 -2.06
N PRO A 89 -10.23 -19.87 -1.70
CA PRO A 89 -9.40 -19.70 -0.50
C PRO A 89 -10.21 -19.94 0.77
N ARG A 90 -9.56 -20.48 1.78
CA ARG A 90 -10.21 -20.84 3.05
C ARG A 90 -10.64 -19.65 3.88
N LEU A 91 -9.84 -18.56 3.88
CA LEU A 91 -10.06 -17.42 4.77
C LEU A 91 -10.65 -16.20 4.06
N PHE A 92 -9.92 -15.62 3.10
CA PHE A 92 -10.38 -14.41 2.42
C PHE A 92 -9.70 -14.18 1.07
N ALA A 93 -10.26 -13.25 0.31
CA ALA A 93 -9.59 -12.65 -0.84
C ALA A 93 -9.21 -11.20 -0.53
N GLY A 94 -7.97 -10.81 -0.91
CA GLY A 94 -7.48 -9.44 -0.86
C GLY A 94 -7.34 -8.86 -2.26
N VAL A 95 -7.77 -7.61 -2.49
CA VAL A 95 -7.73 -6.95 -3.79
C VAL A 95 -7.03 -5.60 -3.74
N SER A 96 -6.19 -5.33 -4.75
CA SER A 96 -5.51 -4.05 -4.94
C SER A 96 -5.49 -3.66 -6.41
N ALA A 97 -5.51 -2.35 -6.70
CA ALA A 97 -5.30 -1.85 -8.05
C ALA A 97 -3.85 -2.00 -8.54
N GLY A 98 -2.93 -2.31 -7.66
CA GLY A 98 -1.49 -2.36 -7.90
C GLY A 98 -0.73 -1.20 -7.27
N ALA A 99 0.47 -0.93 -7.77
CA ALA A 99 1.37 0.12 -7.26
C ALA A 99 0.82 1.55 -7.49
N LEU A 100 -0.05 1.73 -8.48
CA LEU A 100 -0.69 2.99 -8.82
C LEU A 100 -2.22 2.90 -8.69
N ASP A 101 -2.86 4.04 -8.50
CA ASP A 101 -4.28 4.20 -8.76
C ASP A 101 -4.57 3.91 -10.24
N SER A 102 -5.57 3.07 -10.53
CA SER A 102 -5.87 2.61 -11.90
C SER A 102 -6.25 3.76 -12.84
N MET A 103 -6.89 4.81 -12.32
CA MET A 103 -7.21 6.00 -13.12
C MET A 103 -5.95 6.80 -13.48
N LEU A 104 -4.97 6.89 -12.57
CA LEU A 104 -3.66 7.50 -12.85
C LEU A 104 -2.82 6.67 -13.82
N ALA A 105 -2.94 5.34 -13.75
CA ALA A 105 -2.28 4.46 -14.71
C ALA A 105 -2.82 4.66 -16.14
N HIS A 106 -4.13 4.95 -16.28
CA HIS A 106 -4.79 5.06 -17.60
C HIS A 106 -4.84 6.47 -18.16
N TYR A 107 -4.81 7.50 -17.30
CA TYR A 107 -5.04 8.88 -17.74
C TYR A 107 -3.99 9.84 -17.22
N THR A 108 -3.71 10.87 -18.01
CA THR A 108 -2.93 12.03 -17.56
C THR A 108 -3.81 12.97 -16.71
N ALA A 109 -3.19 13.96 -16.05
CA ALA A 109 -3.92 15.00 -15.33
C ALA A 109 -4.89 15.82 -16.23
N PHE A 110 -4.67 15.84 -17.53
CA PHE A 110 -5.56 16.45 -18.52
C PHE A 110 -6.60 15.49 -19.10
N ARG A 111 -6.88 14.37 -18.41
CA ARG A 111 -7.84 13.32 -18.83
C ARG A 111 -7.52 12.67 -20.19
N LYS A 112 -6.30 12.83 -20.71
CA LYS A 112 -5.87 12.14 -21.93
C LYS A 112 -5.50 10.69 -21.58
N LYS A 113 -6.00 9.74 -22.37
CA LYS A 113 -5.68 8.33 -22.20
C LYS A 113 -4.19 8.10 -22.46
N ARG A 114 -3.55 7.31 -21.61
CA ARG A 114 -2.18 6.83 -21.82
C ARG A 114 -2.20 5.67 -22.81
N HIS A 115 -1.12 5.52 -23.55
CA HIS A 115 -0.96 4.45 -24.55
C HIS A 115 -0.19 3.26 -23.99
N ASP A 116 0.47 3.43 -22.83
CA ASP A 116 1.31 2.45 -22.16
C ASP A 116 0.96 2.33 -20.69
N ASP A 117 1.22 1.15 -20.12
CA ASP A 117 1.19 0.87 -18.68
C ASP A 117 2.47 0.10 -18.31
N ALA A 118 3.39 0.77 -17.61
CA ALA A 118 4.68 0.18 -17.24
C ALA A 118 4.57 -1.08 -16.36
N TYR A 119 3.43 -1.31 -15.73
CA TYR A 119 3.19 -2.43 -14.83
C TYR A 119 2.51 -3.62 -15.51
N THR A 120 2.43 -3.64 -16.84
CA THR A 120 1.85 -4.73 -17.61
C THR A 120 2.88 -5.37 -18.54
N PRO A 121 2.73 -6.65 -18.92
CA PRO A 121 3.59 -7.28 -19.91
C PRO A 121 3.55 -6.50 -21.23
N GLY A 122 4.69 -6.30 -21.87
CA GLY A 122 4.81 -5.50 -23.09
C GLY A 122 4.51 -4.00 -22.92
N GLY A 123 4.18 -3.53 -21.73
CA GLY A 123 3.76 -2.15 -21.51
C GLY A 123 2.34 -1.85 -21.99
N GLU A 124 1.52 -2.85 -22.28
CA GLU A 124 0.19 -2.69 -22.87
C GLU A 124 -0.80 -1.98 -21.95
N ALA A 125 -1.39 -0.88 -22.43
CA ALA A 125 -2.45 -0.18 -21.71
C ALA A 125 -3.79 -0.94 -21.77
N GLY A 126 -4.53 -0.94 -20.64
CA GLY A 126 -5.89 -1.50 -20.56
C GLY A 126 -5.95 -2.97 -20.15
N SER A 127 -4.87 -3.55 -19.66
CA SER A 127 -4.85 -4.86 -19.01
C SER A 127 -5.56 -4.80 -17.65
N ARG A 128 -5.42 -3.71 -16.91
CA ARG A 128 -6.25 -3.44 -15.72
C ARG A 128 -7.51 -2.65 -16.09
N PRO A 129 -8.63 -2.76 -15.37
CA PRO A 129 -9.80 -1.92 -15.57
C PRO A 129 -9.63 -0.53 -14.95
N ASN A 130 -10.48 0.41 -15.38
CA ASN A 130 -10.73 1.64 -14.64
C ASN A 130 -11.35 1.31 -13.28
N ARG A 131 -10.92 1.96 -12.20
CA ARG A 131 -11.36 1.67 -10.83
C ARG A 131 -11.22 0.18 -10.51
N ALA A 132 -10.01 -0.32 -10.69
CA ALA A 132 -9.68 -1.74 -10.70
C ALA A 132 -10.17 -2.48 -9.44
N VAL A 133 -10.08 -1.86 -8.27
CA VAL A 133 -10.57 -2.46 -7.01
C VAL A 133 -12.06 -2.80 -7.11
N ILE A 134 -12.89 -1.91 -7.66
CA ILE A 134 -14.35 -2.13 -7.77
C ILE A 134 -14.64 -3.29 -8.74
N VAL A 135 -13.99 -3.30 -9.90
CA VAL A 135 -14.22 -4.33 -10.92
C VAL A 135 -13.76 -5.70 -10.44
N TYR A 136 -12.56 -5.79 -9.89
CA TYR A 136 -12.03 -7.05 -9.38
C TYR A 136 -12.81 -7.57 -8.17
N ALA A 137 -13.24 -6.68 -7.28
CA ALA A 137 -14.12 -7.05 -6.16
C ALA A 137 -15.44 -7.66 -6.66
N GLY A 138 -16.04 -7.08 -7.71
CA GLY A 138 -17.23 -7.63 -8.36
C GLY A 138 -17.02 -9.04 -8.92
N LEU A 139 -15.87 -9.28 -9.57
CA LEU A 139 -15.52 -10.61 -10.09
C LEU A 139 -15.27 -11.62 -8.96
N ILE A 140 -14.58 -11.20 -7.87
CA ILE A 140 -14.32 -12.06 -6.70
C ILE A 140 -15.64 -12.48 -6.04
N ARG A 141 -16.59 -11.54 -5.86
CA ARG A 141 -17.92 -11.85 -5.30
C ARG A 141 -18.70 -12.87 -6.11
N LYS A 142 -18.52 -12.85 -7.45
CA LYS A 142 -19.14 -13.84 -8.37
C LYS A 142 -18.42 -15.18 -8.35
N ALA A 143 -17.07 -15.16 -8.32
CA ALA A 143 -16.27 -16.38 -8.26
C ALA A 143 -16.44 -17.11 -6.92
N PHE A 144 -16.57 -16.37 -5.83
CA PHE A 144 -16.58 -16.91 -4.47
C PHE A 144 -17.67 -16.23 -3.61
N PRO A 145 -18.95 -16.57 -3.83
CA PRO A 145 -20.02 -16.02 -3.00
C PRO A 145 -19.79 -16.29 -1.51
N GLY A 146 -20.03 -15.28 -0.65
CA GLY A 146 -19.84 -15.38 0.80
C GLY A 146 -18.39 -15.38 1.30
N LEU A 147 -17.38 -15.36 0.43
CA LEU A 147 -15.98 -15.25 0.87
C LEU A 147 -15.71 -13.84 1.43
N PRO A 148 -15.08 -13.71 2.62
CA PRO A 148 -14.62 -12.41 3.12
C PRO A 148 -13.73 -11.69 2.10
N LEU A 149 -14.01 -10.40 1.85
CA LEU A 149 -13.33 -9.61 0.84
C LEU A 149 -12.72 -8.35 1.44
N LEU A 150 -11.40 -8.29 1.35
CA LEU A 150 -10.60 -7.15 1.78
C LEU A 150 -10.05 -6.38 0.58
N ALA A 151 -10.09 -5.04 0.64
CA ALA A 151 -9.32 -4.23 -0.30
C ALA A 151 -8.21 -3.44 0.39
N GLY A 152 -7.15 -3.15 -0.35
CA GLY A 152 -6.04 -2.34 0.13
C GLY A 152 -5.31 -1.63 -1.01
N GLY A 153 -4.16 -1.05 -0.68
CA GLY A 153 -3.37 -0.27 -1.61
C GLY A 153 -3.82 1.18 -1.74
N ILE A 154 -3.14 1.94 -2.59
CA ILE A 154 -3.33 3.39 -2.67
C ILE A 154 -4.72 3.76 -3.20
N GLU A 155 -5.23 3.07 -4.22
CA GLU A 155 -6.56 3.35 -4.80
C GLU A 155 -7.67 3.22 -3.75
N ALA A 156 -7.64 2.16 -2.97
CA ALA A 156 -8.61 1.90 -1.93
C ALA A 156 -8.44 2.87 -0.74
N SER A 157 -7.21 3.13 -0.31
CA SER A 157 -6.93 4.03 0.81
C SER A 157 -7.38 5.46 0.55
N LEU A 158 -7.27 5.96 -0.68
CA LEU A 158 -7.69 7.31 -1.05
C LEU A 158 -9.22 7.44 -1.16
N ARG A 159 -9.95 6.32 -1.29
CA ARG A 159 -11.41 6.26 -1.42
C ARG A 159 -12.12 5.71 -0.17
N ARG A 160 -11.46 5.77 0.99
CA ARG A 160 -11.97 5.18 2.25
C ARG A 160 -13.21 5.87 2.84
N ILE A 161 -13.44 7.16 2.50
CA ILE A 161 -14.64 7.93 2.83
C ILE A 161 -15.19 8.59 1.58
N THR A 162 -16.16 9.49 1.71
CA THR A 162 -16.61 10.37 0.62
C THR A 162 -15.41 11.11 0.02
N HIS A 163 -15.27 11.02 -1.30
CA HIS A 163 -14.14 11.56 -2.04
C HIS A 163 -14.58 12.17 -3.38
N TYR A 164 -13.79 13.12 -3.88
CA TYR A 164 -13.98 13.68 -5.20
C TYR A 164 -13.37 12.78 -6.27
N ASP A 165 -14.20 12.27 -7.18
CA ASP A 165 -13.76 11.54 -8.36
C ASP A 165 -13.53 12.53 -9.51
N PHE A 166 -12.28 12.85 -9.76
CA PHE A 166 -11.85 13.82 -10.76
C PHE A 166 -12.32 13.48 -12.18
N TRP A 167 -12.47 12.18 -12.52
CA TRP A 167 -12.90 11.75 -13.84
C TRP A 167 -14.41 11.82 -14.04
N ALA A 168 -15.17 11.51 -12.99
CA ALA A 168 -16.62 11.64 -12.99
C ALA A 168 -17.09 13.06 -12.68
N ASP A 169 -16.18 13.93 -12.21
CA ASP A 169 -16.45 15.31 -11.76
C ASP A 169 -17.56 15.36 -10.70
N SER A 170 -17.49 14.45 -9.74
CA SER A 170 -18.51 14.29 -8.72
C SER A 170 -17.95 13.72 -7.42
N LEU A 171 -18.64 14.00 -6.32
CA LEU A 171 -18.39 13.31 -5.05
C LEU A 171 -18.97 11.89 -5.12
N ARG A 172 -18.18 10.92 -4.67
CA ARG A 172 -18.57 9.52 -4.53
C ARG A 172 -18.47 9.11 -3.07
N ARG A 173 -19.33 8.18 -2.68
CA ARG A 173 -19.26 7.55 -1.35
C ARG A 173 -18.02 6.68 -1.20
N SER A 174 -17.78 6.19 0.00
CA SER A 174 -16.67 5.27 0.27
C SER A 174 -16.66 4.07 -0.68
N ILE A 175 -15.47 3.63 -1.07
CA ILE A 175 -15.26 2.41 -1.88
C ILE A 175 -15.79 1.15 -1.21
N LEU A 176 -15.97 1.15 0.12
CA LEU A 176 -16.60 0.06 0.86
C LEU A 176 -17.99 -0.28 0.31
N PHE A 177 -18.76 0.74 -0.08
CA PHE A 177 -20.07 0.54 -0.71
C PHE A 177 -19.96 0.09 -2.16
N ASP A 178 -19.12 0.80 -2.96
CA ASP A 178 -19.06 0.58 -4.41
C ASP A 178 -18.46 -0.79 -4.76
N ALA A 179 -17.50 -1.24 -3.98
CA ALA A 179 -16.85 -2.54 -4.15
C ALA A 179 -17.45 -3.65 -3.26
N ARG A 180 -18.45 -3.33 -2.42
CA ARG A 180 -19.09 -4.26 -1.48
C ARG A 180 -18.07 -5.02 -0.63
N LEU A 181 -17.15 -4.27 -0.02
CA LEU A 181 -16.09 -4.83 0.79
C LEU A 181 -16.57 -5.12 2.22
N ASP A 182 -16.04 -6.17 2.84
CA ASP A 182 -16.25 -6.44 4.26
C ASP A 182 -15.34 -5.57 5.11
N ILE A 183 -14.10 -5.37 4.64
CA ILE A 183 -13.11 -4.55 5.33
C ILE A 183 -12.16 -3.89 4.32
N LEU A 184 -11.68 -2.70 4.65
CA LEU A 184 -10.71 -1.93 3.89
C LEU A 184 -9.45 -1.73 4.72
N SER A 185 -8.29 -2.13 4.20
CA SER A 185 -6.98 -1.79 4.77
C SER A 185 -6.53 -0.43 4.25
N CYS A 186 -6.32 0.51 5.14
CA CYS A 186 -5.89 1.88 4.85
C CYS A 186 -4.41 2.05 5.20
N GLY A 187 -3.60 2.42 4.24
CA GLY A 187 -2.16 2.58 4.45
C GLY A 187 -1.38 1.29 4.24
N MET A 188 -0.33 1.10 5.04
CA MET A 188 0.52 -0.09 4.96
C MET A 188 -0.20 -1.29 5.61
N GLY A 189 -0.34 -2.37 4.85
CA GLY A 189 -1.30 -3.43 5.17
C GLY A 189 -0.77 -4.61 5.99
N GLU A 190 0.52 -4.66 6.31
CA GLU A 190 1.14 -5.86 6.89
C GLU A 190 0.45 -6.32 8.18
N ARG A 191 0.27 -5.40 9.13
CA ARG A 191 -0.38 -5.71 10.43
C ARG A 191 -1.86 -6.02 10.25
N ALA A 192 -2.58 -5.18 9.48
CA ALA A 192 -4.01 -5.33 9.28
C ALA A 192 -4.37 -6.66 8.61
N LEU A 193 -3.63 -7.06 7.55
CA LEU A 193 -3.89 -8.33 6.86
C LEU A 193 -3.57 -9.53 7.76
N LEU A 194 -2.52 -9.45 8.55
CA LEU A 194 -2.18 -10.51 9.49
C LEU A 194 -3.23 -10.66 10.60
N ASP A 195 -3.73 -9.54 11.14
CA ASP A 195 -4.80 -9.56 12.15
C ASP A 195 -6.11 -10.12 11.58
N VAL A 196 -6.47 -9.73 10.34
CA VAL A 196 -7.62 -10.29 9.63
C VAL A 196 -7.43 -11.80 9.43
N ALA A 197 -6.26 -12.24 8.96
CA ALA A 197 -5.98 -13.66 8.73
C ALA A 197 -6.10 -14.48 10.03
N ARG A 198 -5.53 -14.00 11.13
CA ARG A 198 -5.58 -14.67 12.45
C ARG A 198 -7.01 -14.77 13.00
N ARG A 199 -7.79 -13.69 12.89
CA ARG A 199 -9.18 -13.68 13.37
C ARG A 199 -10.06 -14.64 12.57
N LEU A 200 -9.95 -14.63 11.24
CA LEU A 200 -10.68 -15.57 10.40
C LEU A 200 -10.23 -17.01 10.63
N ASP A 201 -8.95 -17.22 10.87
CA ASP A 201 -8.40 -18.53 11.17
C ASP A 201 -8.95 -19.08 12.47
N ALA A 202 -8.97 -18.29 13.53
CA ALA A 202 -9.57 -18.67 14.81
C ALA A 202 -11.06 -19.02 14.68
N VAL A 203 -11.80 -18.30 13.84
CA VAL A 203 -13.20 -18.64 13.57
C VAL A 203 -13.30 -19.92 12.74
N ALA A 204 -12.46 -20.09 11.71
CA ALA A 204 -12.45 -21.29 10.88
C ALA A 204 -12.11 -22.56 11.68
N GLU A 205 -11.27 -22.46 12.72
CA GLU A 205 -11.00 -23.55 13.66
C GLU A 205 -12.24 -23.96 14.47
N LEU A 206 -13.12 -22.98 14.79
CA LEU A 206 -14.34 -23.26 15.56
C LEU A 206 -15.46 -23.84 14.70
N VAL A 207 -15.63 -23.37 13.45
CA VAL A 207 -16.78 -23.74 12.60
C VAL A 207 -16.44 -24.72 11.48
N GLY A 208 -15.15 -24.99 11.25
CA GLY A 208 -14.64 -25.82 10.16
C GLY A 208 -14.56 -25.10 8.81
N ASP A 209 -15.66 -24.59 8.29
CA ASP A 209 -15.74 -23.89 7.01
C ASP A 209 -16.47 -22.55 7.19
N LEU A 210 -15.81 -21.44 6.79
CA LEU A 210 -16.39 -20.10 6.87
C LEU A 210 -17.59 -19.92 5.93
N SER A 211 -17.75 -20.78 4.92
CA SER A 211 -18.88 -20.70 3.97
C SER A 211 -20.24 -21.08 4.59
N VAL A 212 -20.21 -21.75 5.74
CA VAL A 212 -21.46 -22.11 6.48
C VAL A 212 -22.02 -20.96 7.28
N LEU A 213 -21.28 -19.87 7.40
CA LEU A 213 -21.68 -18.74 8.22
C LEU A 213 -22.58 -17.80 7.42
N GLU A 214 -23.76 -17.61 7.93
CA GLU A 214 -24.71 -16.67 7.34
C GLU A 214 -24.49 -15.26 7.86
N PRO A 215 -24.72 -14.23 7.04
CA PRO A 215 -24.66 -12.85 7.50
C PRO A 215 -25.68 -12.60 8.59
N VAL A 216 -25.25 -12.08 9.74
CA VAL A 216 -26.17 -11.56 10.75
C VAL A 216 -26.63 -10.18 10.28
N ASP A 217 -27.93 -10.02 10.05
CA ASP A 217 -28.51 -8.75 9.56
C ASP A 217 -27.93 -8.23 8.23
N GLY A 218 -27.43 -9.11 7.37
CA GLY A 218 -26.79 -8.75 6.11
C GLY A 218 -25.35 -8.27 6.24
N GLU A 219 -24.75 -8.37 7.43
CA GLU A 219 -23.34 -8.12 7.67
C GLU A 219 -22.62 -9.42 8.00
N LEU A 220 -21.60 -9.76 7.21
CA LEU A 220 -20.66 -10.80 7.57
C LEU A 220 -19.74 -10.22 8.65
N TRP A 221 -19.88 -10.67 9.91
CA TRP A 221 -18.89 -10.48 10.98
C TRP A 221 -18.68 -9.05 11.48
N PRO A 222 -19.69 -8.26 11.83
CA PRO A 222 -19.49 -6.87 12.25
C PRO A 222 -18.50 -6.73 13.42
N ASP A 223 -18.47 -7.67 14.35
CA ASP A 223 -17.58 -7.65 15.52
C ASP A 223 -16.18 -8.21 15.22
N LEU A 224 -16.05 -9.05 14.20
CA LEU A 224 -14.76 -9.64 13.85
C LEU A 224 -13.75 -8.60 13.37
N TRP A 225 -14.22 -7.55 12.71
CA TRP A 225 -13.40 -6.46 12.18
C TRP A 225 -13.18 -5.32 13.19
N ALA A 226 -13.82 -5.38 14.36
CA ALA A 226 -13.72 -4.32 15.36
C ALA A 226 -12.28 -4.17 15.88
N GLY A 227 -11.85 -2.93 16.08
CA GLY A 227 -10.58 -2.62 16.74
C GLY A 227 -9.30 -2.93 15.94
N ILE A 228 -9.36 -3.36 14.66
CA ILE A 228 -8.15 -3.57 13.84
C ILE A 228 -7.61 -2.23 13.39
N PRO A 229 -6.42 -1.79 13.84
CA PRO A 229 -5.85 -0.50 13.43
C PRO A 229 -5.57 -0.44 11.93
N GLY A 230 -5.73 0.76 11.33
CA GLY A 230 -5.49 0.98 9.90
C GLY A 230 -6.56 0.37 9.00
N THR A 231 -7.76 0.10 9.51
CA THR A 231 -8.86 -0.44 8.70
C THR A 231 -10.09 0.47 8.70
N ALA A 232 -10.96 0.24 7.72
CA ALA A 232 -12.30 0.81 7.70
C ALA A 232 -13.34 -0.28 7.40
N ARG A 233 -14.53 -0.13 7.98
CA ARG A 233 -15.68 -1.05 7.80
C ARG A 233 -16.98 -0.29 7.77
N LEU A 234 -18.03 -0.94 7.30
CA LEU A 234 -19.39 -0.43 7.40
C LEU A 234 -20.06 -1.01 8.65
N VAL A 235 -20.85 -0.17 9.31
CA VAL A 235 -21.76 -0.60 10.37
C VAL A 235 -23.13 0.03 10.16
N LYS A 236 -24.18 -0.54 10.76
CA LYS A 236 -25.49 0.12 10.78
C LYS A 236 -25.37 1.44 11.55
N THR A 237 -25.89 2.53 11.03
CA THR A 237 -25.85 3.84 11.72
C THR A 237 -26.52 3.73 13.10
N ALA A 238 -27.59 2.96 13.20
CA ALA A 238 -28.32 2.70 14.46
C ALA A 238 -27.50 1.94 15.52
N SER A 239 -26.44 1.21 15.13
CA SER A 239 -25.56 0.53 16.10
C SER A 239 -24.62 1.47 16.84
N ILE A 240 -24.48 2.72 16.37
CA ILE A 240 -23.68 3.73 17.05
C ILE A 240 -24.59 4.56 17.94
N PRO A 241 -24.44 4.52 19.27
CA PRO A 241 -25.33 5.28 20.16
C PRO A 241 -25.34 6.78 19.81
N SER A 242 -26.53 7.36 19.85
CA SER A 242 -26.70 8.80 19.64
C SER A 242 -25.93 9.56 20.71
N GLY A 243 -25.09 10.54 20.27
CA GLY A 243 -24.26 11.31 21.20
C GLY A 243 -23.04 10.57 21.76
N ALA A 244 -22.75 9.34 21.31
CA ALA A 244 -21.54 8.64 21.75
C ALA A 244 -20.29 9.45 21.41
N GLU A 245 -19.45 9.69 22.42
CA GLU A 245 -18.14 10.34 22.31
C GLU A 245 -17.01 9.32 22.24
N GLU A 246 -17.29 8.06 22.57
CA GLU A 246 -16.37 6.93 22.52
C GLU A 246 -17.03 5.72 21.87
N LEU A 247 -16.23 4.89 21.20
CA LEU A 247 -16.58 3.60 20.66
C LEU A 247 -15.36 2.66 20.78
N ASP A 248 -15.59 1.43 21.21
CA ASP A 248 -14.53 0.43 21.43
C ASP A 248 -13.38 0.93 22.33
N GLY A 249 -13.67 1.83 23.30
CA GLY A 249 -12.69 2.42 24.22
C GLY A 249 -11.82 3.51 23.58
N LEU A 250 -12.22 4.02 22.40
CA LEU A 250 -11.53 5.09 21.68
C LEU A 250 -12.47 6.27 21.43
N GLU A 251 -11.93 7.50 21.50
CA GLU A 251 -12.67 8.72 21.15
C GLU A 251 -13.24 8.63 19.74
N LEU A 252 -14.53 8.95 19.60
CA LEU A 252 -15.27 8.91 18.35
C LEU A 252 -15.39 10.32 17.74
N VAL A 253 -14.85 10.51 16.57
CA VAL A 253 -14.92 11.77 15.83
C VAL A 253 -15.90 11.62 14.67
N ARG A 254 -16.96 12.41 14.68
CA ARG A 254 -17.95 12.43 13.60
C ARG A 254 -17.50 13.35 12.48
N LEU A 255 -17.46 12.83 11.28
CA LEU A 255 -17.29 13.59 10.04
C LEU A 255 -18.66 14.01 9.51
N PRO A 256 -18.75 15.06 8.69
CA PRO A 256 -19.95 15.34 7.93
C PRO A 256 -20.39 14.11 7.14
N SER A 257 -21.70 13.86 7.10
CA SER A 257 -22.28 12.78 6.32
C SER A 257 -22.00 12.93 4.83
N HIS A 258 -22.19 11.84 4.08
CA HIS A 258 -22.08 11.89 2.61
C HIS A 258 -23.05 12.92 2.02
N ASP A 259 -24.29 12.95 2.49
CA ASP A 259 -25.33 13.85 2.00
C ASP A 259 -25.03 15.32 2.34
N GLU A 260 -24.51 15.60 3.54
CA GLU A 260 -24.04 16.95 3.89
C GLU A 260 -22.87 17.39 3.01
N MET A 261 -21.92 16.49 2.71
CA MET A 261 -20.81 16.80 1.82
C MET A 261 -21.25 17.04 0.37
N LEU A 262 -22.31 16.36 -0.10
CA LEU A 262 -22.91 16.63 -1.41
C LEU A 262 -23.62 17.97 -1.45
N ALA A 263 -24.35 18.31 -0.38
CA ALA A 263 -25.15 19.54 -0.32
C ALA A 263 -24.30 20.80 -0.08
N VAL A 264 -23.22 20.69 0.69
CA VAL A 264 -22.45 21.84 1.19
C VAL A 264 -20.96 21.66 0.90
N PRO A 265 -20.37 22.40 -0.07
CA PRO A 265 -18.93 22.28 -0.38
C PRO A 265 -18.02 22.50 0.82
N ARG A 266 -18.42 23.35 1.77
CA ARG A 266 -17.67 23.58 3.00
C ARG A 266 -17.61 22.33 3.88
N ALA A 267 -18.68 21.54 3.99
CA ALA A 267 -18.68 20.29 4.74
C ALA A 267 -17.70 19.27 4.14
N TYR A 268 -17.60 19.22 2.81
CA TYR A 268 -16.60 18.38 2.13
C TYR A 268 -15.17 18.81 2.48
N LEU A 269 -14.87 20.10 2.41
CA LEU A 269 -13.56 20.64 2.77
C LEU A 269 -13.20 20.31 4.23
N ASP A 270 -14.10 20.61 5.15
CA ASP A 270 -13.87 20.39 6.59
C ASP A 270 -13.67 18.91 6.92
N GLY A 271 -14.46 18.02 6.31
CA GLY A 271 -14.32 16.58 6.44
C GLY A 271 -12.99 16.05 5.89
N THR A 272 -12.55 16.56 4.73
CA THR A 272 -11.28 16.16 4.10
C THR A 272 -10.09 16.64 4.93
N VAL A 273 -10.08 17.87 5.40
CA VAL A 273 -9.03 18.40 6.28
C VAL A 273 -8.97 17.62 7.59
N ARG A 274 -10.13 17.28 8.15
CA ARG A 274 -10.20 16.49 9.39
C ARG A 274 -9.66 15.07 9.17
N LEU A 275 -10.07 14.40 8.09
CA LEU A 275 -9.54 13.09 7.72
C LEU A 275 -8.01 13.12 7.60
N GLU A 276 -7.46 14.11 6.90
CA GLU A 276 -6.01 14.21 6.71
C GLU A 276 -5.27 14.34 8.04
N ARG A 277 -5.75 15.18 8.94
CA ARG A 277 -5.17 15.35 10.28
C ARG A 277 -5.21 14.04 11.06
N GLU A 278 -6.36 13.40 11.10
CA GLU A 278 -6.55 12.15 11.86
C GLU A 278 -5.72 11.00 11.28
N THR A 279 -5.57 10.91 9.97
CA THR A 279 -4.75 9.86 9.31
C THR A 279 -3.30 9.86 9.77
N HIS A 280 -2.77 10.99 10.19
CA HIS A 280 -1.35 11.09 10.57
C HIS A 280 -1.08 10.97 12.06
N GLN A 281 -2.08 11.18 12.91
CA GLN A 281 -1.84 11.50 14.32
C GLN A 281 -2.77 10.80 15.27
N SER A 282 -3.85 10.20 14.78
CA SER A 282 -4.98 9.88 15.61
C SER A 282 -4.83 8.56 16.36
N ARG A 283 -5.38 8.58 17.57
CA ARG A 283 -5.82 7.39 18.30
C ARG A 283 -7.35 7.34 18.35
N ARG A 284 -8.05 8.03 17.44
CA ARG A 284 -9.48 8.23 17.41
C ARG A 284 -10.12 7.47 16.26
N ILE A 285 -11.34 7.02 16.45
CA ILE A 285 -12.19 6.45 15.40
C ILE A 285 -12.85 7.61 14.66
N LEU A 286 -12.86 7.56 13.32
CA LEU A 286 -13.66 8.46 12.51
C LEU A 286 -14.93 7.75 12.06
N ALA A 287 -16.07 8.43 12.19
CA ALA A 287 -17.36 7.95 11.74
C ALA A 287 -17.93 8.87 10.67
N GLN A 288 -18.17 8.36 9.47
CA GLN A 288 -18.88 9.07 8.41
C GLN A 288 -20.23 8.42 8.11
N PRO A 289 -21.35 9.06 8.46
CA PRO A 289 -22.70 8.58 8.11
C PRO A 289 -22.93 8.61 6.58
N ASN A 290 -23.68 7.62 6.09
CA ASN A 290 -24.08 7.51 4.70
C ASN A 290 -25.44 6.76 4.67
N GLY A 291 -26.54 7.50 4.88
CA GLY A 291 -27.87 6.95 5.07
C GLY A 291 -27.94 6.07 6.33
N ASP A 292 -28.39 4.84 6.14
CA ASP A 292 -28.54 3.81 7.20
C ASP A 292 -27.23 3.13 7.61
N ARG A 293 -26.14 3.40 6.91
CA ARG A 293 -24.81 2.85 7.18
C ARG A 293 -23.81 3.95 7.53
N THR A 294 -22.86 3.62 8.37
CA THR A 294 -21.73 4.50 8.74
C THR A 294 -20.42 3.81 8.42
N VAL A 295 -19.52 4.55 7.78
CA VAL A 295 -18.11 4.14 7.64
C VAL A 295 -17.41 4.41 8.96
N LEU A 296 -16.92 3.37 9.62
CA LEU A 296 -15.99 3.48 10.75
C LEU A 296 -14.56 3.31 10.25
N LEU A 297 -13.75 4.32 10.45
CA LEU A 297 -12.33 4.30 10.13
C LEU A 297 -11.55 4.23 11.43
N MET A 298 -10.85 3.13 11.63
CA MET A 298 -9.99 2.91 12.79
C MET A 298 -8.76 3.80 12.77
N PRO A 299 -8.14 4.10 13.92
CA PRO A 299 -6.84 4.77 13.96
C PRO A 299 -5.83 4.11 13.04
N PRO A 300 -4.89 4.88 12.46
CA PRO A 300 -3.86 4.30 11.61
C PRO A 300 -3.03 3.27 12.37
N ALA A 301 -2.65 2.19 11.68
CA ALA A 301 -1.73 1.19 12.24
C ALA A 301 -0.39 1.85 12.60
N ALA A 302 0.23 1.39 13.69
CA ALA A 302 1.57 1.81 14.03
C ALA A 302 2.54 1.41 12.91
N PRO A 303 3.48 2.27 12.51
CA PRO A 303 4.53 1.88 11.59
C PRO A 303 5.27 0.65 12.08
N LEU A 304 5.78 -0.17 11.16
CA LEU A 304 6.66 -1.28 11.51
C LEU A 304 7.93 -0.73 12.20
N THR A 305 8.44 -1.47 13.17
CA THR A 305 9.73 -1.17 13.78
C THR A 305 10.88 -1.42 12.79
N THR A 306 12.09 -1.01 13.13
CA THR A 306 13.26 -1.28 12.30
C THR A 306 13.46 -2.78 12.11
N GLU A 307 13.32 -3.57 13.18
CA GLU A 307 13.48 -5.03 13.18
C GLU A 307 12.41 -5.71 12.30
N GLU A 308 11.18 -5.27 12.41
CA GLU A 308 10.09 -5.78 11.56
C GLU A 308 10.30 -5.44 10.08
N LEU A 309 10.75 -4.21 9.78
CA LEU A 309 11.09 -3.84 8.40
C LEU A 309 12.28 -4.64 7.88
N ASP A 310 13.33 -4.80 8.67
CA ASP A 310 14.50 -5.60 8.31
C ASP A 310 14.10 -7.03 8.01
N GLY A 311 13.26 -7.65 8.86
CA GLY A 311 12.70 -8.98 8.63
C GLY A 311 11.87 -9.07 7.35
N LEU A 312 11.06 -8.06 7.06
CA LEU A 312 10.24 -7.99 5.86
C LEU A 312 11.10 -7.92 4.58
N TYR A 313 12.14 -7.08 4.57
CA TYR A 313 13.04 -6.95 3.42
C TYR A 313 14.11 -8.06 3.34
N ALA A 314 14.27 -8.86 4.38
CA ALA A 314 15.08 -10.08 4.35
C ALA A 314 14.39 -11.26 3.66
N LEU A 315 13.06 -11.20 3.45
CA LEU A 315 12.32 -12.24 2.73
C LEU A 315 12.93 -12.51 1.33
N PRO A 316 12.89 -13.75 0.84
CA PRO A 316 13.64 -14.16 -0.36
C PRO A 316 12.95 -13.74 -1.66
N PHE A 317 12.88 -12.45 -1.92
CA PHE A 317 12.36 -11.94 -3.18
C PHE A 317 13.30 -12.29 -4.34
N SER A 318 12.74 -12.85 -5.42
CA SER A 318 13.50 -13.19 -6.63
C SER A 318 13.92 -11.95 -7.44
N ARG A 319 13.22 -10.82 -7.26
CA ARG A 319 13.35 -9.57 -8.00
C ARG A 319 13.13 -9.72 -9.51
N ARG A 320 12.29 -10.69 -9.88
CA ARG A 320 11.98 -11.06 -11.27
C ARG A 320 10.47 -11.09 -11.51
N PRO A 321 10.05 -10.91 -12.77
CA PRO A 321 8.70 -11.27 -13.18
C PRO A 321 8.46 -12.77 -12.97
N HIS A 322 7.20 -13.12 -12.74
CA HIS A 322 6.79 -14.52 -12.72
C HIS A 322 7.11 -15.20 -14.07
N PRO A 323 7.61 -16.45 -14.08
CA PRO A 323 8.05 -17.13 -15.30
C PRO A 323 6.98 -17.31 -16.39
N SER A 324 5.70 -17.17 -16.06
CA SER A 324 4.61 -17.24 -17.03
C SER A 324 4.59 -16.11 -18.06
N TYR A 325 5.24 -14.97 -17.77
CA TYR A 325 5.29 -13.85 -18.70
C TYR A 325 6.37 -14.06 -19.76
N LYS A 326 5.98 -13.91 -21.03
CA LYS A 326 6.90 -13.94 -22.19
C LYS A 326 7.42 -12.56 -22.55
N GLU A 327 6.60 -11.56 -22.32
CA GLU A 327 6.87 -10.16 -22.63
C GLU A 327 7.53 -9.45 -21.44
N PRO A 328 8.48 -8.53 -21.68
CA PRO A 328 9.10 -7.76 -20.64
C PRO A 328 8.07 -6.85 -19.94
N ILE A 329 8.23 -6.64 -18.64
CA ILE A 329 7.44 -5.69 -17.87
C ILE A 329 8.32 -4.46 -17.65
N PRO A 330 7.98 -3.28 -18.24
CA PRO A 330 8.88 -2.10 -18.21
C PRO A 330 9.28 -1.64 -16.81
N ALA A 331 8.38 -1.75 -15.82
CA ALA A 331 8.67 -1.38 -14.44
C ALA A 331 9.85 -2.16 -13.85
N VAL A 332 10.12 -3.39 -14.30
CA VAL A 332 11.22 -4.23 -13.78
C VAL A 332 12.58 -3.59 -14.05
N GLU A 333 12.77 -2.96 -15.20
CA GLU A 333 14.05 -2.31 -15.54
C GLU A 333 14.40 -1.20 -14.54
N MET A 334 13.40 -0.51 -14.01
CA MET A 334 13.59 0.58 -13.05
C MET A 334 13.86 0.08 -11.63
N ILE A 335 13.20 -1.01 -11.21
CA ILE A 335 13.11 -1.39 -9.81
C ILE A 335 13.90 -2.65 -9.44
N ALA A 336 14.27 -3.52 -10.39
CA ALA A 336 14.88 -4.82 -10.08
C ALA A 336 16.08 -4.72 -9.12
N THR A 337 16.86 -3.65 -9.22
CA THR A 337 18.02 -3.40 -8.37
C THR A 337 17.83 -2.20 -7.41
N SER A 338 16.57 -1.77 -7.16
CA SER A 338 16.30 -0.69 -6.21
C SER A 338 16.31 -1.19 -4.76
N ILE A 339 16.71 -0.33 -3.84
CA ILE A 339 16.72 -0.58 -2.39
C ILE A 339 15.84 0.47 -1.71
N THR A 340 14.79 0.01 -1.04
CA THR A 340 13.97 0.88 -0.20
C THR A 340 14.61 0.97 1.18
N THR A 341 15.01 2.17 1.59
CA THR A 341 15.68 2.40 2.87
C THR A 341 14.70 2.71 4.00
N HIS A 342 13.56 3.29 3.68
CA HIS A 342 12.55 3.70 4.64
C HIS A 342 11.17 3.85 3.99
N ARG A 343 10.15 3.95 4.81
CA ARG A 343 8.75 4.24 4.43
C ARG A 343 8.27 5.49 5.14
N GLY A 344 7.20 6.10 4.61
CA GLY A 344 6.67 7.35 5.14
C GLY A 344 7.34 8.59 4.55
N CYS A 345 6.66 9.74 4.62
CA CYS A 345 7.18 11.01 4.10
C CYS A 345 6.66 12.20 4.91
N GLY A 346 7.56 12.96 5.54
CA GLY A 346 7.25 14.19 6.27
C GLY A 346 6.92 15.40 5.37
N GLY A 347 6.82 15.21 4.06
CA GLY A 347 6.77 16.30 3.07
C GLY A 347 5.52 17.14 3.07
N GLY A 348 4.34 16.55 2.97
CA GLY A 348 3.06 17.27 2.83
C GLY A 348 2.94 18.04 1.52
N CYS A 349 3.42 17.50 0.39
CA CYS A 349 3.22 18.09 -0.93
C CYS A 349 1.76 17.95 -1.35
N SER A 350 1.14 19.03 -1.80
CA SER A 350 -0.30 19.06 -2.14
C SER A 350 -0.71 18.13 -3.30
N PHE A 351 0.23 17.78 -4.17
CA PHE A 351 0.01 16.89 -5.31
C PHE A 351 0.29 15.41 -5.01
N CYS A 352 0.86 15.09 -3.83
CA CYS A 352 1.40 13.76 -3.54
C CYS A 352 0.59 13.04 -2.46
N SER A 353 0.04 11.88 -2.80
CA SER A 353 -0.73 11.04 -1.88
C SER A 353 0.10 10.05 -1.06
N LEU A 354 1.43 9.97 -1.26
CA LEU A 354 2.28 9.02 -0.54
C LEU A 354 2.20 9.17 0.98
N ALA A 355 2.20 10.42 1.50
CA ALA A 355 2.07 10.65 2.92
C ALA A 355 0.68 10.26 3.48
N LEU A 356 -0.38 10.34 2.66
CA LEU A 356 -1.73 9.90 3.02
C LEU A 356 -1.88 8.37 3.05
N HIS A 357 -1.01 7.67 2.30
CA HIS A 357 -0.99 6.22 2.25
C HIS A 357 0.04 5.61 3.20
N GLN A 358 1.30 6.04 3.14
CA GLN A 358 2.39 5.49 3.98
C GLN A 358 2.50 6.15 5.36
N GLY A 359 1.80 7.27 5.58
CA GLY A 359 1.94 8.08 6.77
C GLY A 359 3.08 9.10 6.70
N ARG A 360 3.12 10.02 7.69
CA ARG A 360 4.19 11.03 7.82
C ARG A 360 5.32 10.60 8.76
N ARG A 361 5.12 9.56 9.54
CA ARG A 361 6.17 8.95 10.36
C ARG A 361 7.10 8.15 9.48
N ILE A 362 8.38 8.40 9.64
CA ILE A 362 9.40 7.65 8.91
C ILE A 362 9.71 6.38 9.71
N ALA A 363 9.57 5.25 9.04
CA ALA A 363 10.02 3.94 9.52
C ALA A 363 11.23 3.53 8.68
N SER A 364 12.39 3.45 9.30
CA SER A 364 13.67 3.22 8.61
C SER A 364 14.18 1.81 8.87
N ARG A 365 14.78 1.22 7.86
CA ARG A 365 15.56 -0.02 7.97
C ARG A 365 16.90 0.28 8.62
N SER A 366 17.50 -0.73 9.22
CA SER A 366 18.88 -0.67 9.67
C SER A 366 19.84 -0.59 8.47
N GLU A 367 21.00 0.01 8.71
CA GLU A 367 22.09 0.03 7.74
C GLU A 367 22.54 -1.38 7.36
N ALA A 368 22.67 -2.27 8.34
CA ALA A 368 23.04 -3.67 8.13
C ALA A 368 22.10 -4.38 7.16
N SER A 369 20.79 -4.20 7.30
CA SER A 369 19.76 -4.76 6.40
C SER A 369 19.90 -4.21 4.98
N ILE A 370 20.18 -2.92 4.81
CA ILE A 370 20.36 -2.26 3.52
C ILE A 370 21.63 -2.77 2.82
N LEU A 371 22.75 -2.89 3.56
CA LEU A 371 24.00 -3.40 3.03
C LEU A 371 23.93 -4.88 2.66
N ASP A 372 23.21 -5.70 3.46
CA ASP A 372 22.96 -7.10 3.11
C ASP A 372 22.13 -7.23 1.81
N GLU A 373 21.11 -6.40 1.65
CA GLU A 373 20.35 -6.35 0.39
C GLU A 373 21.23 -5.91 -0.78
N ALA A 374 22.12 -4.93 -0.60
CA ALA A 374 23.07 -4.50 -1.63
C ALA A 374 23.99 -5.64 -2.06
N LYS A 375 24.49 -6.47 -1.11
CA LYS A 375 25.29 -7.67 -1.41
C LYS A 375 24.49 -8.69 -2.22
N ARG A 376 23.23 -8.95 -1.82
CA ARG A 376 22.36 -9.87 -2.56
C ARG A 376 22.10 -9.39 -3.98
N ILE A 377 21.86 -8.09 -4.17
CA ILE A 377 21.67 -7.48 -5.49
C ILE A 377 22.96 -7.58 -6.32
N ALA A 378 24.14 -7.26 -5.73
CA ALA A 378 25.42 -7.33 -6.42
C ALA A 378 25.75 -8.74 -6.95
N ALA A 379 25.29 -9.78 -6.25
CA ALA A 379 25.44 -11.17 -6.66
C ALA A 379 24.48 -11.60 -7.79
N MET A 380 23.48 -10.80 -8.13
CA MET A 380 22.53 -11.11 -9.21
C MET A 380 23.19 -10.92 -10.60
N PRO A 381 22.75 -11.67 -11.63
CA PRO A 381 23.09 -11.35 -13.01
C PRO A 381 22.71 -9.89 -13.32
N ARG A 382 23.66 -9.06 -13.74
CA ARG A 382 23.53 -7.60 -13.94
C ARG A 382 23.35 -6.77 -12.66
N GLY A 383 23.60 -7.34 -11.46
CA GLY A 383 23.39 -6.68 -10.17
C GLY A 383 24.39 -5.60 -9.78
N GLY A 384 25.43 -5.37 -10.57
CA GLY A 384 26.49 -4.38 -10.24
C GLY A 384 26.03 -2.90 -10.27
N SER A 385 24.84 -2.59 -10.74
CA SER A 385 24.27 -1.24 -10.73
C SER A 385 23.00 -1.20 -9.91
N ILE A 386 23.02 -0.48 -8.80
CA ILE A 386 21.84 -0.23 -7.97
C ILE A 386 21.09 0.96 -8.57
N SER A 387 19.85 0.75 -8.99
CA SER A 387 19.05 1.72 -9.73
C SER A 387 18.49 2.85 -8.84
N ASP A 388 18.26 2.57 -7.56
CA ASP A 388 17.83 3.55 -6.56
C ASP A 388 18.18 3.08 -5.15
N VAL A 389 18.63 3.99 -4.30
CA VAL A 389 18.73 3.82 -2.85
C VAL A 389 17.94 4.95 -2.20
N GLY A 390 16.74 4.64 -1.69
CA GLY A 390 15.89 5.70 -1.18
C GLY A 390 14.53 5.24 -0.66
N GLY A 391 13.59 6.16 -0.69
CA GLY A 391 12.21 5.98 -0.24
C GLY A 391 11.34 7.09 -0.85
N PRO A 392 10.18 7.41 -0.29
CA PRO A 392 9.29 8.46 -0.83
C PRO A 392 9.97 9.83 -0.97
N SER A 393 11.01 10.07 -0.19
CA SER A 393 11.95 11.20 -0.34
C SER A 393 13.32 10.67 0.09
N ALA A 394 14.26 10.55 -0.84
CA ALA A 394 15.52 9.80 -0.67
C ALA A 394 16.30 10.14 0.61
N ASN A 395 16.32 11.40 1.01
CA ASN A 395 17.08 11.90 2.14
C ASN A 395 16.29 12.01 3.46
N MET A 396 15.37 11.07 3.69
CA MET A 396 14.63 10.95 4.95
C MET A 396 14.93 9.65 5.73
N TRP A 397 15.90 8.85 5.29
CA TRP A 397 16.33 7.70 6.08
C TRP A 397 16.86 8.14 7.44
N GLY A 398 16.50 7.41 8.49
CA GLY A 398 16.85 7.75 9.87
C GLY A 398 16.11 8.97 10.45
N ALA A 399 15.18 9.57 9.69
CA ALA A 399 14.42 10.69 10.20
C ALA A 399 13.50 10.28 11.35
N ALA A 400 13.42 11.11 12.38
CA ALA A 400 12.60 10.86 13.56
C ALA A 400 11.79 12.10 13.95
N CYS A 401 10.64 11.87 14.58
CA CYS A 401 9.85 12.91 15.24
C CYS A 401 9.95 12.73 16.74
N ARG A 402 10.39 13.79 17.44
CA ARG A 402 10.53 13.84 18.91
C ARG A 402 9.26 14.33 19.60
N LEU A 403 8.27 14.76 18.86
CA LEU A 403 7.01 15.24 19.40
C LEU A 403 6.04 14.07 19.60
N ASP A 404 5.18 14.18 20.60
CA ASP A 404 4.02 13.33 20.73
C ASP A 404 3.10 13.54 19.50
N PRO A 405 2.82 12.48 18.72
CA PRO A 405 2.00 12.61 17.54
C PRO A 405 0.60 13.16 17.81
N SER A 406 0.02 12.85 18.97
CA SER A 406 -1.32 13.32 19.37
C SER A 406 -1.38 14.86 19.56
N LYS A 407 -0.24 15.48 19.82
CA LYS A 407 -0.09 16.93 20.01
C LYS A 407 0.34 17.66 18.73
N CYS A 408 0.66 16.94 17.66
CA CYS A 408 1.12 17.56 16.43
C CYS A 408 -0.05 18.26 15.71
N ARG A 409 0.12 19.52 15.34
CA ARG A 409 -0.87 20.34 14.63
C ARG A 409 -0.46 20.70 13.19
N ARG A 410 0.65 20.12 12.70
CA ARG A 410 1.22 20.51 11.42
C ARG A 410 0.72 19.60 10.30
N ASP A 411 0.48 20.19 9.15
CA ASP A 411 0.12 19.48 7.92
C ASP A 411 1.38 19.00 7.16
N SER A 412 2.56 19.54 7.51
CA SER A 412 3.85 19.12 6.95
C SER A 412 4.96 19.25 8.01
N CYS A 413 5.89 18.28 8.03
CA CYS A 413 7.10 18.37 8.84
C CYS A 413 8.14 19.31 8.22
N MET A 414 7.98 19.69 6.94
CA MET A 414 8.96 20.40 6.15
C MET A 414 8.53 21.82 5.72
N TYR A 415 7.22 22.10 5.68
CA TYR A 415 6.67 23.37 5.19
C TYR A 415 5.73 24.00 6.23
N PRO A 416 5.67 25.34 6.33
CA PRO A 416 6.50 26.37 5.67
C PRO A 416 7.96 26.42 6.17
N SER A 417 8.21 25.84 7.32
CA SER A 417 9.55 25.67 7.92
C SER A 417 9.71 24.26 8.46
N ILE A 418 10.93 23.78 8.56
CA ILE A 418 11.20 22.45 9.15
C ILE A 418 10.72 22.45 10.59
N CYS A 419 9.92 21.45 10.94
CA CYS A 419 9.39 21.27 12.29
C CYS A 419 10.53 21.07 13.29
N LYS A 420 10.50 21.77 14.43
CA LYS A 420 11.53 21.65 15.49
C LYS A 420 11.60 20.23 16.07
N GLY A 421 10.50 19.49 16.01
CA GLY A 421 10.46 18.08 16.45
C GLY A 421 10.94 17.08 15.40
N PHE A 422 11.07 17.49 14.14
CA PHE A 422 11.52 16.61 13.04
C PHE A 422 13.03 16.72 12.89
N SER A 423 13.73 15.60 13.01
CA SER A 423 15.17 15.53 12.84
C SER A 423 15.55 14.49 11.81
N VAL A 424 16.55 14.78 11.01
CA VAL A 424 17.18 13.85 10.07
C VAL A 424 18.66 14.16 9.99
N ASP A 425 19.49 13.12 10.09
CA ASP A 425 20.93 13.25 9.89
C ASP A 425 21.28 13.04 8.42
N GLN A 426 21.58 14.14 7.72
CA GLN A 426 21.96 14.09 6.32
C GLN A 426 23.34 13.46 6.10
N ARG A 427 24.23 13.53 7.10
CA ARG A 427 25.54 12.88 7.01
C ARG A 427 25.38 11.37 7.03
N ALA A 428 24.56 10.85 7.95
CA ALA A 428 24.25 9.41 7.99
C ALA A 428 23.66 8.93 6.66
N CYS A 429 22.76 9.69 6.02
CA CYS A 429 22.25 9.35 4.68
C CYS A 429 23.36 9.28 3.61
N ILE A 430 24.33 10.21 3.66
CA ILE A 430 25.45 10.24 2.71
C ILE A 430 26.41 9.07 2.99
N ASP A 431 26.71 8.80 4.25
CA ASP A 431 27.61 7.73 4.62
C ASP A 431 27.00 6.36 4.24
N LEU A 432 25.68 6.15 4.48
CA LEU A 432 24.97 4.97 3.96
C LEU A 432 25.15 4.79 2.45
N LEU A 433 25.01 5.86 1.67
CA LEU A 433 25.19 5.77 0.20
C LEU A 433 26.62 5.38 -0.19
N ARG A 434 27.62 5.86 0.55
CA ARG A 434 29.04 5.49 0.38
C ARG A 434 29.28 4.03 0.72
N ASP A 435 28.67 3.55 1.81
CA ASP A 435 28.82 2.17 2.26
C ASP A 435 28.15 1.20 1.30
N VAL A 436 26.98 1.57 0.75
CA VAL A 436 26.34 0.83 -0.35
C VAL A 436 27.24 0.81 -1.59
N GLN A 437 27.84 1.95 -1.97
CA GLN A 437 28.78 2.02 -3.10
C GLN A 437 30.05 1.20 -2.86
N ALA A 438 30.53 1.13 -1.64
CA ALA A 438 31.71 0.35 -1.23
C ALA A 438 31.42 -1.18 -1.12
N THR A 439 30.17 -1.58 -1.19
CA THR A 439 29.80 -3.01 -1.11
C THR A 439 30.45 -3.78 -2.27
N PRO A 440 31.14 -4.91 -2.00
CA PRO A 440 31.78 -5.70 -3.03
C PRO A 440 30.81 -6.12 -4.14
N GLY A 441 31.19 -5.89 -5.40
CA GLY A 441 30.39 -6.18 -6.59
C GLY A 441 29.47 -5.03 -7.04
N VAL A 442 29.25 -4.01 -6.20
CA VAL A 442 28.52 -2.80 -6.59
C VAL A 442 29.44 -1.87 -7.38
N LYS A 443 29.04 -1.57 -8.61
CA LYS A 443 29.79 -0.66 -9.53
C LYS A 443 29.24 0.75 -9.53
N HIS A 444 27.90 0.88 -9.46
CA HIS A 444 27.21 2.15 -9.52
C HIS A 444 26.03 2.18 -8.56
N VAL A 445 25.88 3.30 -7.85
CA VAL A 445 24.72 3.61 -7.03
C VAL A 445 24.05 4.87 -7.57
N ARG A 446 22.72 4.79 -7.73
CA ARG A 446 21.90 5.93 -8.15
C ARG A 446 20.90 6.27 -7.06
N VAL A 447 20.49 7.53 -7.05
CA VAL A 447 19.36 8.02 -6.26
C VAL A 447 18.35 8.58 -7.25
N ALA A 448 17.32 7.81 -7.55
CA ALA A 448 16.25 8.17 -8.48
C ALA A 448 15.06 8.81 -7.75
N SER A 449 14.92 8.52 -6.47
CA SER A 449 13.92 9.16 -5.60
C SER A 449 14.22 10.64 -5.40
N GLY A 450 13.18 11.46 -5.29
CA GLY A 450 13.35 12.92 -5.11
C GLY A 450 14.07 13.27 -3.82
N VAL A 451 15.02 14.20 -3.91
CA VAL A 451 15.75 14.76 -2.76
C VAL A 451 15.16 16.11 -2.38
N ARG A 452 14.92 16.33 -1.09
CA ARG A 452 14.44 17.63 -0.61
C ARG A 452 15.59 18.58 -0.35
N SER A 453 15.57 19.72 -1.05
CA SER A 453 16.63 20.74 -0.99
C SER A 453 16.61 21.61 0.27
N ARG A 454 15.44 21.80 0.91
CA ARG A 454 15.33 22.52 2.18
C ARG A 454 15.56 21.56 3.34
N MET A 455 16.83 21.27 3.59
CA MET A 455 17.34 20.63 4.82
C MET A 455 18.26 21.63 5.52
N PRO A 456 18.53 21.50 6.84
CA PRO A 456 19.38 22.47 7.56
C PRO A 456 20.75 22.65 6.88
N PRO A 457 21.34 23.86 6.91
CA PRO A 457 22.41 24.32 6.01
C PRO A 457 23.80 23.75 6.35
N ARG A 458 23.97 22.44 6.53
CA ARG A 458 25.27 21.81 6.78
C ARG A 458 25.73 20.81 5.72
N LEU A 459 25.14 20.83 4.54
CA LEU A 459 25.57 19.97 3.44
C LEU A 459 26.52 20.74 2.50
N ARG A 460 27.80 20.39 2.52
CA ARG A 460 28.66 20.63 1.37
C ARG A 460 28.21 19.68 0.23
N PRO A 461 28.15 20.13 -1.01
CA PRO A 461 27.84 19.26 -2.16
C PRO A 461 28.84 18.09 -2.18
N ILE A 462 28.33 16.90 -2.52
CA ILE A 462 29.20 15.77 -2.88
C ILE A 462 29.97 16.22 -4.12
N PRO A 463 31.30 16.20 -4.14
CA PRO A 463 32.05 16.54 -5.34
C PRO A 463 31.64 15.55 -6.43
N ALA A 464 31.19 16.06 -7.56
CA ALA A 464 30.96 15.27 -8.74
C ALA A 464 32.29 14.59 -9.09
N SER A 465 32.37 13.28 -8.94
CA SER A 465 33.49 12.51 -9.46
C SER A 465 33.54 12.67 -10.98
N SER A 466 34.64 13.13 -11.46
CA SER A 466 35.00 13.54 -12.82
C SER A 466 34.58 12.66 -14.00
N PRO A 467 34.83 13.11 -15.24
CA PRO A 467 33.83 13.23 -16.29
C PRO A 467 33.60 11.94 -17.03
N ALA A 468 32.34 11.63 -17.22
CA ALA A 468 31.92 10.61 -18.16
C ALA A 468 32.14 11.11 -19.59
N GLY A 469 32.82 10.32 -20.37
CA GLY A 469 32.93 10.50 -21.81
C GLY A 469 31.54 10.53 -22.46
N SER A 470 31.42 11.38 -23.44
CA SER A 470 30.24 11.63 -24.25
C SER A 470 29.66 10.34 -24.84
N SER A 471 28.49 9.91 -24.38
CA SER A 471 27.61 9.04 -25.14
C SER A 471 26.21 9.64 -25.16
N LYS A 472 25.66 9.77 -26.36
CA LYS A 472 24.35 10.36 -26.65
C LYS A 472 23.25 9.74 -25.76
N SER A 473 22.72 10.55 -24.88
CA SER A 473 21.63 10.19 -23.97
C SER A 473 20.30 10.15 -24.72
N ARG A 474 19.59 9.03 -24.62
CA ARG A 474 18.14 8.97 -24.81
C ARG A 474 17.46 9.75 -23.68
N PRO A 475 16.32 10.42 -23.92
CA PRO A 475 15.71 11.27 -22.92
C PRO A 475 15.17 10.44 -21.76
N SER A 476 15.71 10.67 -20.57
CA SER A 476 15.09 10.28 -19.31
C SER A 476 13.80 11.09 -19.17
N ILE A 477 12.71 10.45 -18.80
CA ILE A 477 11.50 11.12 -18.33
C ILE A 477 11.83 11.72 -16.96
N ALA A 478 12.58 12.81 -16.95
CA ALA A 478 12.71 13.67 -15.81
C ALA A 478 11.47 14.57 -15.79
N CYS A 479 10.71 14.52 -14.73
CA CYS A 479 9.72 15.53 -14.43
C CYS A 479 10.46 16.88 -14.34
N PRO A 480 10.17 17.88 -15.19
CA PRO A 480 10.86 19.16 -15.13
C PRO A 480 10.42 19.90 -13.87
N MET A 481 11.22 19.86 -12.84
CA MET A 481 11.12 20.82 -11.74
C MET A 481 11.93 22.05 -12.11
N SER A 482 11.38 22.90 -12.95
CA SER A 482 11.84 24.28 -13.07
C SER A 482 11.53 25.00 -11.76
N SER A 483 12.53 25.67 -11.22
CA SER A 483 12.44 26.62 -10.12
C SER A 483 11.51 27.77 -10.49
N THR A 484 10.23 27.68 -10.15
CA THR A 484 9.33 28.81 -10.13
C THR A 484 8.68 28.86 -8.75
N SER A 485 8.90 30.00 -8.11
CA SER A 485 8.32 30.41 -6.84
C SER A 485 6.81 30.20 -6.81
N CYS A 486 6.30 29.35 -5.91
CA CYS A 486 4.90 29.36 -5.53
C CYS A 486 4.64 30.63 -4.70
N ALA A 487 4.21 31.68 -5.37
CA ALA A 487 3.48 32.77 -4.74
C ALA A 487 2.03 32.29 -4.54
N SER A 488 1.52 32.37 -3.33
CA SER A 488 0.12 32.16 -3.01
C SER A 488 -0.70 33.32 -3.55
N PRO A 489 -1.86 33.08 -4.16
CA PRO A 489 -2.86 34.14 -4.26
C PRO A 489 -3.59 34.26 -2.93
N ALA A 490 -3.96 35.50 -2.63
CA ALA A 490 -4.72 35.95 -1.48
C ALA A 490 -6.12 35.33 -1.35
#